data_81834aee6a6be5986854cb73bcc415bb
#
_entry.id   81834aee6a6be5986854cb73bcc415bb
#
_cell.length_a   1.000
_cell.length_b   1.000
_cell.length_c   1.000
_cell.angle_alpha   90.00
_cell.angle_beta   90.00
_cell.angle_gamma   90.00
#
_symmetry.space_group_name_H-M   'P 1'
#
loop_
_entity.id
_entity.type
_entity.pdbx_description
1 polymer ?
#
loop_
_entity_poly.entity_id
_entity_poly.type
_entity_poly.pdbx_seq_one_letter_code
_entity_poly.pdbx_strand_id
1 'polypeptide(L)'
;MKVEQEITSLIRECVAHLRKEGYSKPRISDYQRLWRNGIEEYMNKYSLENYNAAIGEDFLGGIPIMSDSYMRTIRRSVHMLTDFLSSGKFRKRIVQQVYHELPGEIGEVALKFIGSQAKLRRSKPTLENHRRILSYFINHLSLKSVTHVSEIRDEDVLSFIASAQNCKDQWLYTTRMFCRFLYEQKYIDRNVGYVIGRNNYPKREKLPSVYAANEIKRIEEAVDQSSAVGKRNYAMLLLATRLGLRCSDIAGLTFENLNWDRDLICLIQFKTKKVIELPLLSDV
;
A
#
# COMPACT_ATOMS: atom_id res chain seq x y z
N MET A 1 -23.42 5.97 -28.32
CA MET A 1 -23.33 5.34 -26.99
C MET A 1 -24.18 4.09 -27.04
N LYS A 2 -23.58 2.91 -26.79
CA LYS A 2 -24.34 1.66 -26.64
C LYS A 2 -24.93 1.63 -25.23
N VAL A 3 -26.18 1.26 -25.09
CA VAL A 3 -26.87 1.14 -23.80
C VAL A 3 -26.73 -0.30 -23.28
N GLU A 4 -26.62 -1.26 -24.20
CA GLU A 4 -26.46 -2.69 -23.94
C GLU A 4 -25.63 -3.38 -25.01
N GLN A 5 -25.00 -4.49 -24.67
CA GLN A 5 -24.19 -5.31 -25.58
C GLN A 5 -24.09 -6.73 -25.05
N GLU A 6 -23.99 -7.72 -25.93
CA GLU A 6 -23.72 -9.12 -25.57
C GLU A 6 -22.44 -9.22 -24.76
N ILE A 7 -22.52 -9.91 -23.60
CA ILE A 7 -21.47 -9.88 -22.55
C ILE A 7 -20.14 -10.48 -23.04
N THR A 8 -20.15 -11.57 -23.78
CA THR A 8 -18.95 -12.23 -24.28
C THR A 8 -18.21 -11.33 -25.29
N SER A 9 -18.96 -10.63 -26.14
CA SER A 9 -18.41 -9.65 -27.08
C SER A 9 -17.83 -8.44 -26.37
N LEU A 10 -18.53 -7.90 -25.37
CA LEU A 10 -18.07 -6.78 -24.55
C LEU A 10 -16.77 -7.13 -23.81
N ILE A 11 -16.68 -8.31 -23.18
CA ILE A 11 -15.45 -8.77 -22.51
C ILE A 11 -14.27 -8.84 -23.51
N ARG A 12 -14.52 -9.37 -24.71
CA ARG A 12 -13.48 -9.48 -25.76
C ARG A 12 -12.95 -8.09 -26.17
N GLU A 13 -13.84 -7.14 -26.39
CA GLU A 13 -13.49 -5.76 -26.74
C GLU A 13 -12.73 -5.06 -25.59
N CYS A 14 -13.18 -5.24 -24.34
CA CYS A 14 -12.49 -4.73 -23.15
C CYS A 14 -11.07 -5.28 -23.02
N VAL A 15 -10.89 -6.59 -23.24
CA VAL A 15 -9.54 -7.23 -23.21
C VAL A 15 -8.64 -6.68 -24.31
N ALA A 16 -9.17 -6.49 -25.52
CA ALA A 16 -8.42 -5.89 -26.62
C ALA A 16 -7.98 -4.45 -26.27
N HIS A 17 -8.88 -3.66 -25.69
CA HIS A 17 -8.59 -2.30 -25.25
C HIS A 17 -7.54 -2.26 -24.13
N LEU A 18 -7.61 -3.15 -23.13
CA LEU A 18 -6.59 -3.25 -22.07
C LEU A 18 -5.19 -3.54 -22.65
N ARG A 19 -5.09 -4.38 -23.66
CA ARG A 19 -3.83 -4.65 -24.37
C ARG A 19 -3.28 -3.41 -25.07
N LYS A 20 -4.17 -2.66 -25.75
CA LYS A 20 -3.83 -1.39 -26.44
C LYS A 20 -3.35 -0.31 -25.46
N GLU A 21 -3.96 -0.24 -24.28
CA GLU A 21 -3.60 0.70 -23.20
C GLU A 21 -2.33 0.26 -22.43
N GLY A 22 -1.68 -0.84 -22.80
CA GLY A 22 -0.41 -1.29 -22.21
C GLY A 22 -0.53 -1.96 -20.84
N TYR A 23 -1.69 -2.50 -20.49
CA TYR A 23 -1.83 -3.27 -19.26
C TYR A 23 -1.00 -4.56 -19.32
N SER A 24 -0.39 -4.93 -18.19
CA SER A 24 0.40 -6.17 -18.09
C SER A 24 -0.47 -7.42 -18.31
N LYS A 25 0.11 -8.46 -18.92
CA LYS A 25 -0.60 -9.74 -19.16
C LYS A 25 -1.27 -10.32 -17.90
N PRO A 26 -0.61 -10.37 -16.72
CA PRO A 26 -1.26 -10.86 -15.50
C PRO A 26 -2.49 -10.04 -15.12
N ARG A 27 -2.41 -8.70 -15.25
CA ARG A 27 -3.53 -7.82 -14.91
C ARG A 27 -4.72 -7.99 -15.84
N ILE A 28 -4.46 -8.19 -17.12
CA ILE A 28 -5.50 -8.49 -18.11
C ILE A 28 -6.17 -9.83 -17.77
N SER A 29 -5.39 -10.85 -17.45
CA SER A 29 -5.89 -12.17 -17.05
C SER A 29 -6.77 -12.09 -15.80
N ASP A 30 -6.39 -11.28 -14.80
CA ASP A 30 -7.17 -11.07 -13.58
C ASP A 30 -8.54 -10.45 -13.88
N TYR A 31 -8.60 -9.38 -14.69
CA TYR A 31 -9.87 -8.78 -15.10
C TYR A 31 -10.71 -9.74 -15.92
N GLN A 32 -10.12 -10.44 -16.87
CA GLN A 32 -10.82 -11.40 -17.71
C GLN A 32 -11.44 -12.53 -16.86
N ARG A 33 -10.72 -13.03 -15.86
CA ARG A 33 -11.23 -14.02 -14.91
C ARG A 33 -12.40 -13.48 -14.09
N LEU A 34 -12.29 -12.25 -13.55
CA LEU A 34 -13.36 -11.62 -12.78
C LEU A 34 -14.62 -11.39 -13.62
N TRP A 35 -14.48 -11.06 -14.88
CA TRP A 35 -15.62 -10.87 -15.77
C TRP A 35 -16.28 -12.21 -16.13
N ARG A 36 -15.49 -13.23 -16.49
CA ARG A 36 -16.02 -14.53 -16.89
C ARG A 36 -16.64 -15.30 -15.72
N ASN A 37 -15.87 -15.50 -14.66
CA ASN A 37 -16.27 -16.28 -13.49
C ASN A 37 -17.12 -15.47 -12.49
N GLY A 38 -17.40 -14.21 -12.79
CA GLY A 38 -18.28 -13.35 -11.99
C GLY A 38 -19.54 -12.99 -12.78
N ILE A 39 -19.47 -11.87 -13.50
CA ILE A 39 -20.66 -11.30 -14.10
C ILE A 39 -21.22 -12.12 -15.29
N GLU A 40 -20.37 -12.74 -16.11
CA GLU A 40 -20.82 -13.61 -17.22
C GLU A 40 -21.54 -14.85 -16.68
N GLU A 41 -21.01 -15.52 -15.64
CA GLU A 41 -21.71 -16.64 -14.96
C GLU A 41 -23.01 -16.19 -14.31
N TYR A 42 -23.03 -15.02 -13.67
CA TYR A 42 -24.25 -14.43 -13.12
C TYR A 42 -25.30 -14.22 -14.21
N MET A 43 -24.93 -13.62 -15.33
CA MET A 43 -25.85 -13.38 -16.44
C MET A 43 -26.38 -14.70 -17.04
N ASN A 44 -25.50 -15.69 -17.20
CA ASN A 44 -25.92 -17.03 -17.69
C ASN A 44 -26.94 -17.69 -16.76
N LYS A 45 -26.72 -17.59 -15.44
CA LYS A 45 -27.63 -18.13 -14.42
C LYS A 45 -29.05 -17.55 -14.53
N TYR A 46 -29.17 -16.28 -14.90
CA TYR A 46 -30.45 -15.58 -15.03
C TYR A 46 -30.89 -15.44 -16.49
N SER A 47 -30.28 -16.17 -17.44
CA SER A 47 -30.58 -16.15 -18.87
C SER A 47 -30.59 -14.75 -19.50
N LEU A 48 -29.63 -13.91 -19.07
CA LEU A 48 -29.41 -12.55 -19.55
C LEU A 48 -28.32 -12.55 -20.63
N GLU A 49 -28.66 -12.12 -21.85
CA GLU A 49 -27.69 -12.12 -22.97
C GLU A 49 -26.91 -10.80 -23.06
N ASN A 50 -27.59 -9.67 -22.89
CA ASN A 50 -27.03 -8.35 -23.05
C ASN A 50 -26.73 -7.70 -21.71
N TYR A 51 -25.48 -7.25 -21.56
CA TYR A 51 -25.05 -6.50 -20.40
C TYR A 51 -25.45 -5.03 -20.49
N ASN A 52 -25.92 -4.48 -19.38
CA ASN A 52 -26.13 -3.06 -19.17
C ASN A 52 -25.71 -2.66 -17.73
N ALA A 53 -25.73 -1.36 -17.44
CA ALA A 53 -25.31 -0.85 -16.13
C ALA A 53 -26.14 -1.38 -14.95
N ALA A 54 -27.44 -1.58 -15.13
CA ALA A 54 -28.33 -2.08 -14.08
C ALA A 54 -27.96 -3.51 -13.68
N ILE A 55 -27.69 -4.38 -14.66
CA ILE A 55 -27.22 -5.76 -14.40
C ILE A 55 -25.90 -5.75 -13.63
N GLY A 56 -25.00 -4.79 -13.93
CA GLY A 56 -23.76 -4.63 -13.19
C GLY A 56 -23.96 -4.30 -11.71
N GLU A 57 -24.89 -3.41 -11.41
CA GLU A 57 -25.24 -3.04 -10.03
C GLU A 57 -25.99 -4.18 -9.31
N ASP A 58 -26.91 -4.87 -9.98
CA ASP A 58 -27.61 -6.03 -9.41
C ASP A 58 -26.63 -7.16 -9.05
N PHE A 59 -25.67 -7.44 -9.92
CA PHE A 59 -24.58 -8.38 -9.63
C PHE A 59 -23.80 -7.96 -8.39
N LEU A 60 -23.40 -6.69 -8.28
CA LEU A 60 -22.65 -6.18 -7.12
C LEU A 60 -23.45 -6.26 -5.82
N GLY A 61 -24.77 -6.05 -5.90
CA GLY A 61 -25.70 -6.18 -4.75
C GLY A 61 -25.88 -7.62 -4.28
N GLY A 62 -25.74 -8.61 -5.17
CA GLY A 62 -25.89 -10.03 -4.87
C GLY A 62 -24.62 -10.74 -4.35
N ILE A 63 -23.47 -10.06 -4.31
CA ILE A 63 -22.21 -10.67 -3.85
C ILE A 63 -22.20 -10.79 -2.33
N PRO A 64 -21.86 -11.97 -1.77
CA PRO A 64 -21.67 -12.12 -0.32
C PRO A 64 -20.61 -11.16 0.23
N ILE A 65 -20.75 -10.78 1.50
CA ILE A 65 -19.79 -9.91 2.18
C ILE A 65 -18.41 -10.58 2.20
N MET A 66 -17.47 -10.00 1.49
CA MET A 66 -16.08 -10.43 1.41
C MET A 66 -15.13 -9.34 1.95
N SER A 67 -13.81 -9.57 1.89
CA SER A 67 -12.85 -8.55 2.31
C SER A 67 -13.01 -7.26 1.49
N ASP A 68 -12.84 -6.10 2.14
CA ASP A 68 -12.95 -4.78 1.49
C ASP A 68 -12.06 -4.63 0.25
N SER A 69 -10.88 -5.28 0.27
CA SER A 69 -9.95 -5.25 -0.86
C SER A 69 -10.51 -5.99 -2.06
N TYR A 70 -11.11 -7.16 -1.84
CA TYR A 70 -11.72 -7.97 -2.89
C TYR A 70 -12.96 -7.29 -3.46
N MET A 71 -13.83 -6.76 -2.60
CA MET A 71 -15.03 -6.01 -3.01
C MET A 71 -14.68 -4.78 -3.86
N ARG A 72 -13.63 -4.05 -3.48
CA ARG A 72 -13.12 -2.92 -4.31
C ARG A 72 -12.64 -3.38 -5.70
N THR A 73 -12.02 -4.54 -5.78
CA THR A 73 -11.51 -5.08 -7.05
C THR A 73 -12.65 -5.52 -7.97
N ILE A 74 -13.65 -6.25 -7.44
CA ILE A 74 -14.82 -6.65 -8.21
C ILE A 74 -15.60 -5.42 -8.67
N ARG A 75 -15.93 -4.50 -7.77
CA ARG A 75 -16.64 -3.26 -8.10
C ARG A 75 -15.93 -2.49 -9.21
N ARG A 76 -14.60 -2.38 -9.11
CA ARG A 76 -13.81 -1.75 -10.17
C ARG A 76 -13.92 -2.50 -11.50
N SER A 77 -13.88 -3.82 -11.50
CA SER A 77 -13.97 -4.63 -12.73
C SER A 77 -15.33 -4.46 -13.42
N VAL A 78 -16.44 -4.44 -12.67
CA VAL A 78 -17.79 -4.21 -13.19
C VAL A 78 -17.93 -2.79 -13.75
N HIS A 79 -17.49 -1.77 -13.01
CA HIS A 79 -17.53 -0.40 -13.50
C HIS A 79 -16.69 -0.21 -14.78
N MET A 80 -15.61 -0.97 -14.97
CA MET A 80 -14.86 -0.94 -16.23
C MET A 80 -15.69 -1.42 -17.43
N LEU A 81 -16.51 -2.48 -17.27
CA LEU A 81 -17.43 -2.90 -18.32
C LEU A 81 -18.45 -1.81 -18.65
N THR A 82 -19.07 -1.24 -17.62
CA THR A 82 -20.07 -0.16 -17.77
C THR A 82 -19.46 1.10 -18.42
N ASP A 83 -18.27 1.52 -17.99
CA ASP A 83 -17.55 2.66 -18.58
C ASP A 83 -17.25 2.42 -20.06
N PHE A 84 -16.74 1.21 -20.38
CA PHE A 84 -16.39 0.85 -21.75
C PHE A 84 -17.64 0.76 -22.66
N LEU A 85 -18.71 0.16 -22.18
CA LEU A 85 -19.99 0.08 -22.90
C LEU A 85 -20.52 1.48 -23.25
N SER A 86 -20.45 2.42 -22.31
CA SER A 86 -20.99 3.76 -22.47
C SER A 86 -20.09 4.70 -23.30
N SER A 87 -18.76 4.58 -23.19
CA SER A 87 -17.81 5.56 -23.73
C SER A 87 -16.73 4.98 -24.62
N GLY A 88 -16.61 3.65 -24.75
CA GLY A 88 -15.52 2.99 -25.45
C GLY A 88 -14.15 3.12 -24.76
N LYS A 89 -14.12 3.62 -23.52
CA LYS A 89 -12.89 3.87 -22.74
C LYS A 89 -13.13 3.55 -21.28
N PHE A 90 -12.07 3.14 -20.60
CA PHE A 90 -12.10 3.03 -19.14
C PHE A 90 -11.87 4.39 -18.49
N ARG A 91 -12.66 4.75 -17.50
CA ARG A 91 -12.34 5.92 -16.67
C ARG A 91 -11.00 5.69 -16.00
N LYS A 92 -10.03 6.53 -16.31
CA LYS A 92 -8.76 6.54 -15.58
C LYS A 92 -9.08 6.82 -14.11
N ARG A 93 -8.60 5.96 -13.22
CA ARG A 93 -8.63 6.28 -11.81
C ARG A 93 -7.81 7.56 -11.64
N ILE A 94 -8.47 8.66 -11.43
CA ILE A 94 -7.81 9.88 -10.94
C ILE A 94 -7.39 9.53 -9.52
N VAL A 95 -6.17 9.02 -9.38
CA VAL A 95 -5.50 9.03 -8.10
C VAL A 95 -5.22 10.51 -7.88
N GLN A 96 -6.10 11.18 -7.13
CA GLN A 96 -5.74 12.47 -6.58
C GLN A 96 -4.45 12.22 -5.79
N GLN A 97 -3.32 12.62 -6.38
CA GLN A 97 -2.11 12.78 -5.60
C GLN A 97 -2.45 13.91 -4.63
N VAL A 98 -2.76 13.52 -3.39
CA VAL A 98 -2.89 14.49 -2.31
C VAL A 98 -1.49 15.06 -2.11
N TYR A 99 -1.26 16.22 -2.74
CA TYR A 99 -0.02 16.94 -2.57
C TYR A 99 -0.10 17.63 -1.20
N HIS A 100 0.73 17.19 -0.29
CA HIS A 100 0.81 17.78 1.04
C HIS A 100 1.66 19.05 0.97
N GLU A 101 0.99 20.17 0.78
CA GLU A 101 1.64 21.48 0.74
C GLU A 101 2.15 21.88 2.13
N LEU A 102 3.24 22.62 2.12
CA LEU A 102 3.89 23.17 3.30
C LEU A 102 4.02 24.69 3.10
N PRO A 103 2.91 25.45 3.27
CA PRO A 103 2.91 26.89 3.01
C PRO A 103 3.57 27.69 4.13
N GLY A 104 3.97 28.92 3.80
CA GLY A 104 4.46 29.92 4.73
C GLY A 104 5.83 29.64 5.34
N GLU A 105 6.25 30.47 6.28
CA GLU A 105 7.55 30.37 6.97
C GLU A 105 7.74 28.99 7.63
N ILE A 106 6.73 28.51 8.36
CA ILE A 106 6.80 27.19 9.02
C ILE A 106 6.98 26.09 7.98
N GLY A 107 6.36 26.24 6.80
CA GLY A 107 6.50 25.31 5.69
C GLY A 107 7.92 25.28 5.11
N GLU A 108 8.56 26.42 4.94
CA GLU A 108 9.95 26.51 4.49
C GLU A 108 10.90 25.83 5.46
N VAL A 109 10.69 26.04 6.75
CA VAL A 109 11.50 25.39 7.81
C VAL A 109 11.22 23.90 7.86
N ALA A 110 9.97 23.46 7.63
CA ALA A 110 9.63 22.05 7.52
C ALA A 110 10.32 21.38 6.31
N LEU A 111 10.44 22.08 5.18
CA LEU A 111 11.22 21.59 4.02
C LEU A 111 12.71 21.42 4.36
N LYS A 112 13.30 22.35 5.10
CA LYS A 112 14.69 22.21 5.59
C LYS A 112 14.85 21.00 6.50
N PHE A 113 13.89 20.77 7.39
CA PHE A 113 13.87 19.56 8.23
C PHE A 113 13.81 18.29 7.37
N ILE A 114 12.88 18.20 6.40
CA ILE A 114 12.78 17.04 5.51
C ILE A 114 14.10 16.83 4.74
N GLY A 115 14.71 17.90 4.26
CA GLY A 115 16.02 17.86 3.63
C GLY A 115 17.12 17.31 4.55
N SER A 116 17.12 17.67 5.83
CA SER A 116 18.05 17.13 6.83
C SER A 116 17.84 15.61 7.01
N GLN A 117 16.58 15.15 7.05
CA GLN A 117 16.26 13.73 7.15
C GLN A 117 16.68 12.95 5.88
N ALA A 118 16.59 13.57 4.71
CA ALA A 118 17.08 12.99 3.46
C ALA A 118 18.61 12.78 3.48
N LYS A 119 19.37 13.75 4.01
CA LYS A 119 20.83 13.62 4.22
C LYS A 119 21.19 12.46 5.16
N LEU A 120 20.32 12.13 6.12
CA LEU A 120 20.44 10.95 6.98
C LEU A 120 19.99 9.64 6.29
N ARG A 121 19.83 9.66 4.96
CA ARG A 121 19.44 8.51 4.12
C ARG A 121 18.13 7.85 4.54
N ARG A 122 17.16 8.62 5.07
CA ARG A 122 15.81 8.12 5.33
C ARG A 122 15.12 7.73 4.01
N SER A 123 14.32 6.68 4.05
CA SER A 123 13.63 6.19 2.85
C SER A 123 12.59 7.20 2.34
N LYS A 124 12.35 7.21 1.02
CA LYS A 124 11.35 8.08 0.38
C LYS A 124 9.97 8.01 1.06
N PRO A 125 9.40 6.83 1.39
CA PRO A 125 8.15 6.75 2.12
C PRO A 125 8.20 7.40 3.52
N THR A 126 9.35 7.36 4.20
CA THR A 126 9.53 8.03 5.50
C THR A 126 9.49 9.54 5.34
N LEU A 127 10.16 10.09 4.32
CA LEU A 127 10.17 11.52 4.02
C LEU A 127 8.78 12.03 3.61
N GLU A 128 8.06 11.26 2.81
CA GLU A 128 6.68 11.56 2.42
C GLU A 128 5.72 11.53 3.63
N ASN A 129 5.93 10.60 4.56
CA ASN A 129 5.16 10.56 5.80
C ASN A 129 5.46 11.78 6.69
N HIS A 130 6.72 12.21 6.80
CA HIS A 130 7.04 13.46 7.49
C HIS A 130 6.35 14.66 6.83
N ARG A 131 6.41 14.76 5.50
CA ARG A 131 5.74 15.83 4.75
C ARG A 131 4.24 15.86 5.05
N ARG A 132 3.59 14.72 5.00
CA ARG A 132 2.15 14.59 5.28
C ARG A 132 1.77 15.06 6.68
N ILE A 133 2.50 14.61 7.69
CA ILE A 133 2.20 14.96 9.09
C ILE A 133 2.48 16.44 9.34
N LEU A 134 3.57 16.98 8.78
CA LEU A 134 3.89 18.40 8.91
C LEU A 134 2.89 19.30 8.17
N SER A 135 2.36 18.87 7.04
CA SER A 135 1.25 19.58 6.37
C SER A 135 0.02 19.68 7.28
N TYR A 136 -0.33 18.59 7.98
CA TYR A 136 -1.44 18.62 8.95
C TYR A 136 -1.12 19.51 10.15
N PHE A 137 0.13 19.51 10.63
CA PHE A 137 0.56 20.38 11.71
C PHE A 137 0.49 21.85 11.34
N ILE A 138 0.99 22.22 10.17
CA ILE A 138 0.94 23.60 9.65
C ILE A 138 -0.50 24.05 9.50
N ASN A 139 -1.38 23.23 8.94
CA ASN A 139 -2.80 23.54 8.84
C ASN A 139 -3.45 23.74 10.24
N HIS A 140 -3.08 22.90 11.21
CA HIS A 140 -3.56 23.05 12.58
C HIS A 140 -3.10 24.38 13.22
N LEU A 141 -1.84 24.77 12.99
CA LEU A 141 -1.30 26.05 13.45
C LEU A 141 -1.97 27.24 12.75
N SER A 142 -2.20 27.15 11.45
CA SER A 142 -2.89 28.20 10.67
C SER A 142 -4.30 28.45 11.17
N LEU A 143 -5.04 27.40 11.58
CA LEU A 143 -6.37 27.54 12.19
C LEU A 143 -6.36 28.29 13.53
N LYS A 144 -5.19 28.37 14.20
CA LYS A 144 -4.95 29.12 15.41
C LYS A 144 -4.25 30.46 15.17
N SER A 145 -4.12 30.87 13.91
CA SER A 145 -3.43 32.10 13.51
C SER A 145 -1.92 32.11 13.89
N VAL A 146 -1.31 30.94 14.10
CA VAL A 146 0.14 30.80 14.33
C VAL A 146 0.82 30.70 12.96
N THR A 147 1.56 31.72 12.57
CA THR A 147 2.18 31.84 11.24
C THR A 147 3.70 31.81 11.25
N HIS A 148 4.31 32.11 12.41
CA HIS A 148 5.76 32.12 12.60
C HIS A 148 6.22 30.98 13.50
N VAL A 149 7.42 30.47 13.22
CA VAL A 149 8.00 29.34 13.98
C VAL A 149 8.20 29.69 15.45
N SER A 150 8.56 30.94 15.75
CA SER A 150 8.79 31.46 17.11
C SER A 150 7.51 31.54 17.97
N GLU A 151 6.34 31.49 17.34
CA GLU A 151 5.04 31.55 18.03
C GLU A 151 4.56 30.18 18.51
N ILE A 152 5.19 29.09 18.05
CA ILE A 152 4.77 27.73 18.37
C ILE A 152 4.94 27.46 19.87
N ARG A 153 3.86 27.10 20.54
CA ARG A 153 3.80 26.82 21.98
C ARG A 153 3.51 25.34 22.27
N ASP A 154 3.74 24.95 23.50
CA ASP A 154 3.46 23.61 24.01
C ASP A 154 2.01 23.19 23.77
N GLU A 155 1.06 24.12 23.95
CA GLU A 155 -0.37 23.91 23.79
C GLU A 155 -0.73 23.58 22.32
N ASP A 156 -0.02 24.16 21.36
CA ASP A 156 -0.25 23.91 19.94
C ASP A 156 0.19 22.50 19.58
N VAL A 157 1.35 22.08 20.10
CA VAL A 157 1.86 20.72 19.91
C VAL A 157 0.94 19.70 20.56
N LEU A 158 0.50 19.93 21.81
CA LEU A 158 -0.38 19.02 22.52
C LEU A 158 -1.75 18.90 21.86
N SER A 159 -2.37 20.02 21.46
CA SER A 159 -3.68 20.01 20.81
C SER A 159 -3.62 19.35 19.42
N PHE A 160 -2.52 19.53 18.68
CA PHE A 160 -2.30 18.83 17.43
C PHE A 160 -2.21 17.31 17.64
N ILE A 161 -1.42 16.85 18.60
CA ILE A 161 -1.30 15.43 18.92
C ILE A 161 -2.63 14.85 19.44
N ALA A 162 -3.40 15.61 20.20
CA ALA A 162 -4.71 15.19 20.68
C ALA A 162 -5.71 14.98 19.53
N SER A 163 -5.60 15.76 18.46
CA SER A 163 -6.47 15.63 17.27
C SER A 163 -6.19 14.39 16.42
N ALA A 164 -5.08 13.68 16.64
CA ALA A 164 -4.70 12.50 15.88
C ALA A 164 -5.63 11.32 16.17
N GLN A 165 -6.46 10.94 15.18
CA GLN A 165 -7.39 9.81 15.28
C GLN A 165 -6.71 8.45 14.97
N ASN A 166 -5.75 8.43 14.05
CA ASN A 166 -5.08 7.22 13.60
C ASN A 166 -3.57 7.41 13.52
N CYS A 167 -2.81 6.30 13.62
CA CYS A 167 -1.34 6.31 13.48
C CYS A 167 -0.64 7.29 14.42
N LYS A 168 -1.17 7.45 15.64
CA LYS A 168 -0.70 8.44 16.61
C LYS A 168 0.81 8.38 16.88
N ASP A 169 1.40 7.19 16.87
CA ASP A 169 2.86 7.01 17.00
C ASP A 169 3.67 7.77 15.94
N GLN A 170 3.17 7.79 14.71
CA GLN A 170 3.84 8.51 13.62
C GLN A 170 3.73 10.02 13.79
N TRP A 171 2.59 10.51 14.28
CA TRP A 171 2.39 11.92 14.59
C TRP A 171 3.30 12.36 15.72
N LEU A 172 3.32 11.62 16.83
CA LEU A 172 4.21 11.87 17.96
C LEU A 172 5.67 11.91 17.54
N TYR A 173 6.09 10.91 16.76
CA TYR A 173 7.48 10.80 16.30
C TYR A 173 7.88 11.98 15.41
N THR A 174 7.09 12.27 14.38
CA THR A 174 7.42 13.34 13.41
C THR A 174 7.40 14.70 14.08
N THR A 175 6.38 15.00 14.87
CA THR A 175 6.25 16.30 15.55
C THR A 175 7.40 16.49 16.55
N ARG A 176 7.74 15.48 17.35
CA ARG A 176 8.87 15.53 18.27
C ARG A 176 10.19 15.78 17.56
N MET A 177 10.42 15.09 16.45
CA MET A 177 11.64 15.27 15.64
C MET A 177 11.70 16.66 15.01
N PHE A 178 10.60 17.21 14.56
CA PHE A 178 10.52 18.56 14.02
C PHE A 178 10.76 19.61 15.12
N CYS A 179 10.10 19.52 16.27
CA CYS A 179 10.32 20.44 17.40
C CYS A 179 11.79 20.41 17.89
N ARG A 180 12.40 19.21 17.92
CA ARG A 180 13.82 19.09 18.24
C ARG A 180 14.68 19.82 17.20
N PHE A 181 14.41 19.64 15.91
CA PHE A 181 15.10 20.32 14.84
C PHE A 181 14.97 21.83 14.96
N LEU A 182 13.78 22.35 15.26
CA LEU A 182 13.58 23.79 15.48
C LEU A 182 14.48 24.32 16.58
N TYR A 183 14.58 23.62 17.70
CA TYR A 183 15.44 23.99 18.82
C TYR A 183 16.94 23.89 18.46
N GLU A 184 17.38 22.80 17.88
CA GLU A 184 18.77 22.57 17.49
C GLU A 184 19.28 23.59 16.45
N GLN A 185 18.37 24.03 15.55
CA GLN A 185 18.67 25.07 14.55
C GLN A 185 18.40 26.49 15.05
N LYS A 186 18.07 26.68 16.33
CA LYS A 186 17.82 27.97 16.97
C LYS A 186 16.66 28.78 16.37
N TYR A 187 15.65 28.12 15.82
CA TYR A 187 14.40 28.75 15.42
C TYR A 187 13.50 29.07 16.63
N ILE A 188 13.68 28.34 17.73
CA ILE A 188 12.98 28.50 19.01
C ILE A 188 13.97 28.36 20.17
N ASP A 189 13.72 29.06 21.26
CA ASP A 189 14.65 29.10 22.41
C ASP A 189 14.54 27.85 23.29
N ARG A 190 13.44 27.13 23.24
CA ARG A 190 13.21 25.88 23.99
C ARG A 190 12.59 24.81 23.11
N ASN A 191 12.90 23.57 23.40
CA ASN A 191 12.32 22.43 22.67
C ASN A 191 10.90 22.14 23.15
N VAL A 192 9.90 22.72 22.48
CA VAL A 192 8.46 22.48 22.76
C VAL A 192 8.03 21.01 22.55
N GLY A 193 8.86 20.20 21.92
CA GLY A 193 8.61 18.76 21.75
C GLY A 193 8.75 17.94 23.04
N TYR A 194 9.27 18.51 24.14
CA TYR A 194 9.36 17.81 25.43
C TYR A 194 8.00 17.48 26.03
N VAL A 195 6.97 18.29 25.74
CA VAL A 195 5.61 18.03 26.23
C VAL A 195 4.96 16.79 25.60
N ILE A 196 5.54 16.31 24.50
CA ILE A 196 5.08 15.09 23.84
C ILE A 196 5.52 13.88 24.69
N GLY A 197 4.64 13.41 25.57
CA GLY A 197 4.85 12.23 26.38
C GLY A 197 5.05 10.94 25.54
N ARG A 198 5.39 9.84 26.21
CA ARG A 198 5.38 8.52 25.59
C ARG A 198 3.95 8.15 25.18
N ASN A 199 3.81 7.45 24.07
CA ASN A 199 2.50 6.91 23.69
C ASN A 199 2.14 5.75 24.62
N ASN A 200 1.32 6.03 25.64
CA ASN A 200 0.81 5.04 26.59
C ASN A 200 -0.49 4.39 26.11
N TYR A 201 -0.88 4.58 24.85
CA TYR A 201 -2.01 3.82 24.32
C TYR A 201 -1.70 2.34 24.41
N PRO A 202 -2.59 1.54 25.01
CA PRO A 202 -2.41 0.09 24.98
C PRO A 202 -2.31 -0.30 23.52
N LYS A 203 -1.11 -0.77 23.13
CA LYS A 203 -0.99 -1.46 21.87
C LYS A 203 -2.05 -2.54 21.93
N ARG A 204 -2.96 -2.58 20.94
CA ARG A 204 -3.84 -3.74 20.81
C ARG A 204 -2.90 -4.94 20.82
N GLU A 205 -2.85 -5.64 21.92
CA GLU A 205 -2.09 -6.88 22.05
C GLU A 205 -2.76 -7.90 21.16
N LYS A 206 -2.42 -7.84 19.88
CA LYS A 206 -2.65 -8.99 19.02
C LYS A 206 -1.63 -10.02 19.47
N LEU A 207 -2.13 -11.11 19.97
CA LEU A 207 -1.31 -12.32 20.07
C LEU A 207 -0.59 -12.49 18.73
N PRO A 208 0.73 -12.71 18.73
CA PRO A 208 1.44 -13.00 17.48
C PRO A 208 0.70 -14.12 16.76
N SER A 209 0.41 -13.94 15.48
CA SER A 209 -0.13 -15.02 14.64
C SER A 209 0.96 -16.09 14.57
N VAL A 210 0.84 -17.12 15.36
CA VAL A 210 1.75 -18.26 15.33
C VAL A 210 1.02 -19.36 14.57
N TYR A 211 1.60 -19.82 13.50
CA TYR A 211 1.12 -21.00 12.79
C TYR A 211 1.79 -22.23 13.39
N ALA A 212 1.02 -23.27 13.66
CA ALA A 212 1.58 -24.55 14.08
C ALA A 212 2.36 -25.19 12.91
N ALA A 213 3.34 -26.03 13.21
CA ALA A 213 4.18 -26.65 12.19
C ALA A 213 3.37 -27.45 11.14
N ASN A 214 2.27 -28.10 11.58
CA ASN A 214 1.36 -28.81 10.68
C ASN A 214 0.56 -27.86 9.76
N GLU A 215 0.24 -26.65 10.21
CA GLU A 215 -0.42 -25.65 9.37
C GLU A 215 0.52 -25.12 8.30
N ILE A 216 1.79 -24.85 8.68
CA ILE A 216 2.82 -24.43 7.72
C ILE A 216 3.01 -25.51 6.65
N LYS A 217 3.15 -26.77 7.07
CA LYS A 217 3.28 -27.92 6.16
C LYS A 217 2.09 -28.01 5.19
N ARG A 218 0.86 -27.89 5.68
CA ARG A 218 -0.35 -27.89 4.83
C ARG A 218 -0.36 -26.72 3.83
N ILE A 219 0.14 -25.55 4.21
CA ILE A 219 0.25 -24.40 3.31
C ILE A 219 1.30 -24.67 2.22
N GLU A 220 2.46 -25.25 2.60
CA GLU A 220 3.51 -25.61 1.67
C GLU A 220 3.03 -26.69 0.66
N GLU A 221 2.34 -27.72 1.13
CA GLU A 221 1.78 -28.80 0.31
C GLU A 221 0.64 -28.34 -0.62
N ALA A 222 -0.07 -27.28 -0.27
CA ALA A 222 -1.16 -26.77 -1.09
C ALA A 222 -0.71 -25.98 -2.33
N VAL A 223 0.60 -25.69 -2.47
CA VAL A 223 1.11 -24.98 -3.65
C VAL A 223 1.29 -25.95 -4.82
N ASP A 224 0.55 -25.71 -5.89
CA ASP A 224 0.72 -26.46 -7.15
C ASP A 224 2.06 -26.12 -7.81
N GLN A 225 2.95 -27.09 -7.90
CA GLN A 225 4.29 -26.99 -8.48
C GLN A 225 4.38 -27.48 -9.94
N SER A 226 3.26 -27.78 -10.57
CA SER A 226 3.23 -28.29 -11.95
C SER A 226 3.74 -27.28 -12.98
N SER A 227 3.71 -25.99 -12.67
CA SER A 227 4.12 -24.89 -13.55
C SER A 227 5.36 -24.17 -13.03
N ALA A 228 6.09 -23.48 -13.93
CA ALA A 228 7.22 -22.62 -13.54
C ALA A 228 6.82 -21.52 -12.53
N VAL A 229 5.61 -20.99 -12.64
CA VAL A 229 5.06 -20.01 -11.69
C VAL A 229 4.81 -20.67 -10.33
N GLY A 230 4.26 -21.88 -10.33
CA GLY A 230 4.02 -22.66 -9.12
C GLY A 230 5.33 -22.98 -8.37
N LYS A 231 6.34 -23.45 -9.08
CA LYS A 231 7.68 -23.70 -8.51
C LYS A 231 8.29 -22.45 -7.89
N ARG A 232 8.23 -21.31 -8.60
CA ARG A 232 8.68 -20.03 -8.07
C ARG A 232 7.90 -19.65 -6.79
N ASN A 233 6.58 -19.78 -6.79
CA ASN A 233 5.75 -19.43 -5.64
C ASN A 233 6.07 -20.34 -4.43
N TYR A 234 6.34 -21.60 -4.68
CA TYR A 234 6.77 -22.56 -3.67
C TYR A 234 8.12 -22.16 -3.05
N ALA A 235 9.14 -21.87 -3.87
CA ALA A 235 10.43 -21.39 -3.39
C ALA A 235 10.28 -20.09 -2.57
N MET A 236 9.46 -19.12 -3.02
CA MET A 236 9.19 -17.90 -2.26
C MET A 236 8.54 -18.20 -0.89
N LEU A 237 7.65 -19.19 -0.83
CA LEU A 237 7.03 -19.63 0.40
C LEU A 237 8.05 -20.25 1.36
N LEU A 238 8.90 -21.17 0.87
CA LEU A 238 9.96 -21.79 1.67
C LEU A 238 10.95 -20.75 2.23
N LEU A 239 11.36 -19.77 1.43
CA LEU A 239 12.20 -18.66 1.89
C LEU A 239 11.55 -17.87 3.03
N ALA A 240 10.23 -17.72 3.02
CA ALA A 240 9.50 -17.07 4.10
C ALA A 240 9.35 -17.98 5.33
N THR A 241 8.95 -19.23 5.16
CA THR A 241 8.61 -20.14 6.25
C THR A 241 9.83 -20.73 6.93
N ARG A 242 10.88 -21.06 6.17
CA ARG A 242 12.08 -21.71 6.68
C ARG A 242 13.17 -20.73 7.11
N LEU A 243 13.36 -19.63 6.35
CA LEU A 243 14.43 -18.66 6.60
C LEU A 243 13.92 -17.34 7.20
N GLY A 244 12.61 -17.14 7.34
CA GLY A 244 12.04 -15.93 7.92
C GLY A 244 12.34 -14.65 7.12
N LEU A 245 12.61 -14.77 5.83
CA LEU A 245 12.87 -13.63 4.96
C LEU A 245 11.63 -12.74 4.82
N ARG A 246 11.84 -11.42 4.78
CA ARG A 246 10.74 -10.49 4.54
C ARG A 246 10.30 -10.54 3.09
N CYS A 247 9.00 -10.32 2.83
CA CYS A 247 8.44 -10.28 1.47
C CYS A 247 9.22 -9.35 0.52
N SER A 248 9.73 -8.21 1.02
CA SER A 248 10.54 -7.28 0.22
C SER A 248 11.90 -7.85 -0.17
N ASP A 249 12.50 -8.64 0.73
CA ASP A 249 13.81 -9.26 0.48
C ASP A 249 13.66 -10.44 -0.50
N ILE A 250 12.60 -11.25 -0.32
CA ILE A 250 12.25 -12.33 -1.26
C ILE A 250 11.93 -11.78 -2.66
N ALA A 251 11.14 -10.71 -2.76
CA ALA A 251 10.77 -10.12 -4.04
C ALA A 251 11.96 -9.49 -4.79
N GLY A 252 12.99 -9.07 -4.05
CA GLY A 252 14.22 -8.49 -4.61
C GLY A 252 15.35 -9.52 -4.84
N LEU A 253 15.12 -10.79 -4.53
CA LEU A 253 16.15 -11.84 -4.70
C LEU A 253 16.43 -12.08 -6.18
N THR A 254 17.71 -12.18 -6.51
CA THR A 254 18.22 -12.53 -7.85
C THR A 254 19.16 -13.73 -7.76
N PHE A 255 19.45 -14.35 -8.89
CA PHE A 255 20.41 -15.46 -8.92
C PHE A 255 21.83 -15.06 -8.47
N GLU A 256 22.19 -13.78 -8.56
CA GLU A 256 23.45 -13.25 -8.06
C GLU A 256 23.56 -13.30 -6.53
N ASN A 257 22.42 -13.41 -5.84
CA ASN A 257 22.38 -13.58 -4.40
C ASN A 257 22.64 -15.02 -3.94
N LEU A 258 22.67 -15.99 -4.88
CA LEU A 258 22.86 -17.41 -4.60
C LEU A 258 24.33 -17.79 -4.84
N ASN A 259 25.01 -18.16 -3.78
CA ASN A 259 26.35 -18.74 -3.88
C ASN A 259 26.23 -20.27 -3.86
N TRP A 260 26.26 -20.86 -5.04
CA TRP A 260 26.07 -22.30 -5.24
C TRP A 260 27.24 -23.14 -4.72
N ASP A 261 28.46 -22.57 -4.71
CA ASP A 261 29.65 -23.28 -4.25
C ASP A 261 29.69 -23.42 -2.72
N ARG A 262 29.04 -22.51 -2.01
CA ARG A 262 29.03 -22.45 -0.55
C ARG A 262 27.66 -22.77 0.05
N ASP A 263 26.66 -23.05 -0.75
CA ASP A 263 25.26 -23.24 -0.36
C ASP A 263 24.74 -22.08 0.51
N LEU A 264 24.97 -20.84 0.07
CA LEU A 264 24.58 -19.63 0.78
C LEU A 264 23.70 -18.70 -0.06
N ILE A 265 22.78 -18.04 0.62
CA ILE A 265 22.03 -16.88 0.11
C ILE A 265 22.62 -15.63 0.74
N CYS A 266 23.25 -14.77 -0.07
CA CYS A 266 23.88 -13.53 0.37
C CYS A 266 23.07 -12.34 -0.14
N LEU A 267 22.46 -11.55 0.73
CA LEU A 267 21.65 -10.41 0.33
C LEU A 267 21.77 -9.22 1.28
N ILE A 268 21.49 -8.03 0.74
CA ILE A 268 21.35 -6.81 1.53
C ILE A 268 19.86 -6.60 1.82
N GLN A 269 19.48 -6.69 3.08
CA GLN A 269 18.10 -6.50 3.49
C GLN A 269 17.54 -5.15 3.02
N PHE A 270 16.41 -5.14 2.34
CA PHE A 270 15.79 -3.92 1.80
C PHE A 270 15.49 -2.87 2.89
N LYS A 271 14.98 -3.29 4.05
CA LYS A 271 14.56 -2.39 5.12
C LYS A 271 15.72 -1.88 5.99
N THR A 272 16.66 -2.75 6.35
CA THR A 272 17.72 -2.45 7.34
C THR A 272 19.04 -2.09 6.70
N LYS A 273 19.21 -2.37 5.41
CA LYS A 273 20.45 -2.25 4.64
C LYS A 273 21.63 -3.05 5.21
N LYS A 274 21.31 -4.06 6.04
CA LYS A 274 22.31 -4.99 6.57
C LYS A 274 22.53 -6.13 5.59
N VAL A 275 23.78 -6.52 5.43
CA VAL A 275 24.16 -7.75 4.73
C VAL A 275 23.79 -8.91 5.64
N ILE A 276 23.14 -9.94 5.08
CA ILE A 276 22.89 -11.20 5.75
C ILE A 276 23.30 -12.35 4.85
N GLU A 277 23.78 -13.41 5.47
CA GLU A 277 24.09 -14.69 4.85
C GLU A 277 23.20 -15.75 5.49
N LEU A 278 22.54 -16.54 4.69
CA LEU A 278 21.63 -17.60 5.10
C LEU A 278 21.97 -18.88 4.33
N PRO A 279 21.73 -20.06 4.90
CA PRO A 279 21.93 -21.30 4.19
C PRO A 279 20.96 -21.42 3.00
N LEU A 280 21.46 -21.87 1.87
CA LEU A 280 20.63 -22.31 0.74
C LEU A 280 20.20 -23.74 1.04
N LEU A 281 18.95 -23.91 1.43
CA LEU A 281 18.39 -25.21 1.77
C LEU A 281 18.13 -26.02 0.48
N SER A 282 18.34 -27.31 0.52
CA SER A 282 18.18 -28.23 -0.62
C SER A 282 16.76 -28.28 -1.17
N ASP A 283 15.76 -27.85 -0.40
CA ASP A 283 14.35 -27.83 -0.78
C ASP A 283 13.88 -26.44 -1.31
N VAL A 284 14.76 -25.42 -1.30
CA VAL A 284 14.51 -24.07 -1.83
C VAL A 284 15.07 -23.92 -3.24
#